data_ab0bc3d8e2444080b90260710701513f
#
_entry.id   ab0bc3d8e2444080b90260710701513f
#
_cell.length_a   1.000
_cell.length_b   1.000
_cell.length_c   1.000
_cell.angle_alpha   90.00
_cell.angle_beta   90.00
_cell.angle_gamma   90.00
#
_symmetry.space_group_name_H-M   'P 1'
#
loop_
_entity.id
_entity.type
_entity.pdbx_description
1 polymer ?
#
loop_
_entity_poly.entity_id
_entity_poly.type
_entity_poly.pdbx_seq_one_letter_code
_entity_poly.pdbx_strand_id
1 'polypeptide(L)'
;NPEKPPRYSRAMLETLAIIAYRQPVTRGDIEEIRGVVVNTNVIKTLEERGWIDVVGHRDTPGRPALFATTKKFLDDLGLRSVSELPPLEQISQTLELGQ
;
A
#
# COMPACT_ATOMS: atom_id res chain seq x y z
N ASN A 1 6.94 -21.47 -17.88
CA ASN A 1 8.15 -20.69 -17.60
C ASN A 1 8.40 -20.56 -16.11
N PRO A 2 9.47 -21.18 -15.65
CA PRO A 2 9.77 -21.15 -14.22
C PRO A 2 10.22 -19.80 -13.71
N GLU A 3 10.60 -18.89 -14.58
CA GLU A 3 11.22 -17.65 -14.20
C GLU A 3 10.25 -16.47 -14.20
N LYS A 4 9.06 -16.69 -13.73
CA LYS A 4 8.12 -15.60 -13.61
C LYS A 4 8.62 -14.57 -12.60
N PRO A 5 8.60 -13.27 -12.94
CA PRO A 5 8.95 -12.26 -11.95
C PRO A 5 7.95 -12.26 -10.80
N PRO A 6 8.37 -11.82 -9.62
CA PRO A 6 7.43 -11.69 -8.50
C PRO A 6 6.27 -10.77 -8.89
N ARG A 7 5.07 -11.12 -8.46
CA ARG A 7 3.90 -10.30 -8.77
C ARG A 7 3.96 -8.95 -8.07
N TYR A 8 4.52 -8.94 -6.89
CA TYR A 8 4.62 -7.73 -6.08
C TYR A 8 6.03 -7.58 -5.58
N SER A 9 6.63 -6.42 -5.84
CA SER A 9 7.98 -6.16 -5.36
C SER A 9 7.93 -5.90 -3.86
N ARG A 10 9.07 -6.05 -3.22
CA ARG A 10 9.16 -5.75 -1.80
C ARG A 10 8.86 -4.28 -1.53
N ALA A 11 9.34 -3.39 -2.40
CA ALA A 11 9.08 -1.97 -2.25
C ALA A 11 7.58 -1.68 -2.29
N MET A 12 6.87 -2.34 -3.18
CA MET A 12 5.42 -2.18 -3.29
C MET A 12 4.71 -2.65 -2.04
N LEU A 13 5.10 -3.82 -1.53
CA LEU A 13 4.46 -4.39 -0.35
C LEU A 13 4.77 -3.58 0.91
N GLU A 14 6.00 -3.09 1.03
CA GLU A 14 6.36 -2.24 2.17
C GLU A 14 5.59 -0.93 2.14
N THR A 15 5.45 -0.34 0.97
CA THR A 15 4.69 0.89 0.81
C THR A 15 3.22 0.66 1.18
N LEU A 16 2.65 -0.42 0.68
CA LEU A 16 1.26 -0.77 0.98
C LEU A 16 1.06 -1.00 2.47
N ALA A 17 1.99 -1.69 3.12
CA ALA A 17 1.90 -1.94 4.55
C ALA A 17 1.95 -0.64 5.36
N ILE A 18 2.83 0.28 4.98
CA ILE A 18 2.91 1.57 5.67
C ILE A 18 1.59 2.32 5.54
N ILE A 19 1.02 2.35 4.34
CA ILE A 19 -0.26 3.00 4.14
C ILE A 19 -1.32 2.35 5.03
N ALA A 20 -1.35 1.03 5.05
CA ALA A 20 -2.37 0.30 5.82
C ALA A 20 -2.24 0.56 7.32
N TYR A 21 -1.02 0.58 7.85
CA TYR A 21 -0.82 0.72 9.29
C TYR A 21 -0.85 2.17 9.77
N ARG A 22 -0.52 3.11 8.90
CA ARG A 22 -0.36 4.52 9.32
C ARG A 22 -1.38 5.45 8.68
N GLN A 23 -2.30 4.92 7.89
CA GLN A 23 -3.26 5.74 7.18
C GLN A 23 -4.02 6.71 8.07
N PRO A 24 -4.35 7.90 7.57
CA PRO A 24 -4.01 8.37 6.23
C PRO A 24 -2.59 8.96 6.20
N VAL A 25 -1.88 8.74 5.12
CA VAL A 25 -0.49 9.21 4.98
C VAL A 25 -0.26 9.83 3.62
N THR A 26 0.71 10.75 3.56
CA THR A 26 1.17 11.30 2.30
C THR A 26 2.35 10.48 1.77
N ARG A 27 2.68 10.71 0.50
CA ARG A 27 3.89 10.13 -0.08
C ARG A 27 5.13 10.50 0.74
N GLY A 28 5.22 11.76 1.18
CA GLY A 28 6.35 12.20 2.00
C GLY A 28 6.44 11.46 3.32
N ASP A 29 5.29 11.17 3.94
CA ASP A 29 5.28 10.38 5.17
C ASP A 29 5.86 9.00 4.93
N ILE A 30 5.49 8.38 3.82
CA ILE A 30 5.98 7.04 3.48
C ILE A 30 7.49 7.08 3.27
N GLU A 31 7.97 8.11 2.56
CA GLU A 31 9.40 8.24 2.30
C GLU A 31 10.18 8.43 3.60
N GLU A 32 9.63 9.19 4.53
CA GLU A 32 10.26 9.39 5.82
C GLU A 32 10.39 8.08 6.60
N ILE A 33 9.33 7.28 6.59
CA ILE A 33 9.33 6.02 7.31
C ILE A 33 10.29 5.02 6.68
N ARG A 34 10.30 4.95 5.35
CA ARG A 34 11.16 3.99 4.65
C ARG A 34 12.61 4.46 4.53
N GLY A 35 12.83 5.77 4.59
CA GLY A 35 14.17 6.33 4.39
C GLY A 35 14.63 6.35 2.95
N VAL A 36 13.72 6.13 2.01
CA VAL A 36 14.03 6.15 0.57
C VAL A 36 12.90 6.82 -0.18
N VAL A 37 13.20 7.33 -1.35
CA VAL A 37 12.19 7.95 -2.21
C VAL A 37 11.22 6.87 -2.71
N VAL A 38 9.92 7.21 -2.68
CA VAL A 38 8.89 6.30 -3.19
C VAL A 38 8.75 6.51 -4.69
N ASN A 39 8.89 5.43 -5.45
CA ASN A 39 8.71 5.48 -6.90
C ASN A 39 7.25 5.79 -7.19
N THR A 40 7.01 6.78 -8.06
CA THR A 40 5.65 7.17 -8.44
C THR A 40 4.85 5.99 -8.99
N ASN A 41 5.51 5.08 -9.72
CA ASN A 41 4.83 3.92 -10.28
C ASN A 41 4.29 2.98 -9.21
N VAL A 42 4.94 2.91 -8.04
CA VAL A 42 4.44 2.07 -6.95
C VAL A 42 3.07 2.58 -6.48
N ILE A 43 2.99 3.89 -6.21
CA ILE A 43 1.72 4.48 -5.77
C ILE A 43 0.65 4.28 -6.85
N LYS A 44 1.01 4.56 -8.10
CA LYS A 44 0.07 4.46 -9.21
C LYS A 44 -0.44 3.04 -9.38
N THR A 45 0.45 2.05 -9.26
CA THR A 45 0.05 0.66 -9.38
C THR A 45 -0.91 0.25 -8.27
N LEU A 46 -0.63 0.69 -7.04
CA LEU A 46 -1.53 0.39 -5.92
C LEU A 46 -2.90 1.01 -6.11
N GLU A 47 -2.93 2.23 -6.65
CA GLU A 47 -4.21 2.89 -6.97
C GLU A 47 -4.95 2.14 -8.09
N GLU A 48 -4.23 1.72 -9.11
CA GLU A 48 -4.83 1.01 -10.24
C GLU A 48 -5.41 -0.33 -9.82
N ARG A 49 -4.79 -0.99 -8.84
CA ARG A 49 -5.32 -2.23 -8.30
C ARG A 49 -6.52 -1.99 -7.40
N GLY A 50 -6.80 -0.75 -7.06
CA GLY A 50 -7.91 -0.42 -6.19
C GLY A 50 -7.62 -0.67 -4.72
N TRP A 51 -6.36 -0.81 -4.34
CA TRP A 51 -5.99 -1.11 -2.96
C TRP A 51 -5.79 0.12 -2.10
N ILE A 52 -5.47 1.26 -2.73
CA ILE A 52 -5.38 2.54 -2.02
C ILE A 52 -6.14 3.60 -2.77
N ASP A 53 -6.46 4.68 -2.07
CA ASP A 53 -7.21 5.78 -2.66
C ASP A 53 -6.82 7.06 -1.95
N VAL A 54 -7.04 8.18 -2.63
CA VAL A 54 -6.84 9.49 -2.03
C VAL A 54 -8.09 9.82 -1.20
N VAL A 55 -7.88 10.06 0.09
CA VAL A 55 -9.00 10.34 0.99
C VAL A 55 -9.04 11.80 1.44
N GLY A 56 -8.08 12.60 1.01
CA GLY A 56 -8.03 14.01 1.35
C GLY A 56 -6.67 14.58 1.01
N HIS A 57 -6.41 15.77 1.53
CA HIS A 57 -5.13 16.45 1.34
C HIS A 57 -4.72 17.06 2.66
N ARG A 58 -3.41 16.99 2.96
CA ARG A 58 -2.90 17.63 4.17
C ARG A 58 -2.87 19.14 3.96
N ASP A 59 -3.21 19.89 4.99
CA ASP A 59 -3.25 21.34 4.91
C ASP A 59 -1.87 21.92 5.20
N THR A 60 -0.93 21.62 4.32
CA THR A 60 0.44 22.11 4.38
C THR A 60 0.83 22.57 2.98
N PRO A 61 1.95 23.29 2.83
CA PRO A 61 2.36 23.76 1.50
C PRO A 61 2.42 22.61 0.50
N GLY A 62 1.88 22.84 -0.69
CA GLY A 62 1.78 21.82 -1.72
C GLY A 62 0.56 20.94 -1.59
N ARG A 63 -0.14 20.96 -0.47
CA ARG A 63 -1.36 20.20 -0.21
C ARG A 63 -1.23 18.75 -0.67
N PRO A 64 -0.29 17.99 -0.10
CA PRO A 64 -0.05 16.63 -0.56
C PRO A 64 -1.25 15.73 -0.31
N ALA A 65 -1.46 14.79 -1.24
CA ALA A 65 -2.57 13.85 -1.14
C ALA A 65 -2.35 12.89 0.04
N LEU A 66 -3.43 12.58 0.73
CA LEU A 66 -3.46 11.60 1.80
C LEU A 66 -4.03 10.30 1.28
N PHE A 67 -3.30 9.21 1.49
CA PHE A 67 -3.69 7.89 1.00
C PHE A 67 -4.15 7.01 2.14
N ALA A 68 -5.12 6.15 1.84
CA ALA A 68 -5.59 5.13 2.76
C ALA A 68 -5.92 3.87 1.96
N THR A 69 -5.99 2.73 2.65
CA THR A 69 -6.40 1.50 1.99
C THR A 69 -7.90 1.47 1.79
N THR A 70 -8.35 0.59 0.90
CA THR A 70 -9.75 0.50 0.48
C THR A 70 -10.37 -0.79 0.98
N LYS A 71 -11.70 -0.87 0.84
CA LYS A 71 -12.40 -2.10 1.13
C LYS A 71 -11.91 -3.25 0.24
N LYS A 72 -11.57 -2.95 -1.01
CA LYS A 72 -11.07 -3.98 -1.91
C LYS A 72 -9.79 -4.61 -1.37
N PHE A 73 -8.89 -3.79 -0.81
CA PHE A 73 -7.68 -4.31 -0.19
C PHE A 73 -8.02 -5.29 0.93
N LEU A 74 -8.95 -4.91 1.80
CA LEU A 74 -9.36 -5.78 2.90
C LEU A 74 -10.02 -7.06 2.38
N ASP A 75 -10.88 -6.92 1.37
CA ASP A 75 -11.54 -8.07 0.77
C ASP A 75 -10.53 -9.04 0.17
N ASP A 76 -9.52 -8.51 -0.50
CA ASP A 76 -8.49 -9.35 -1.12
C ASP A 76 -7.66 -10.09 -0.07
N LEU A 77 -7.56 -9.53 1.14
CA LEU A 77 -6.89 -10.20 2.25
C LEU A 77 -7.84 -11.06 3.09
N GLY A 78 -9.14 -10.97 2.83
CA GLY A 78 -10.13 -11.69 3.61
C GLY A 78 -10.38 -11.11 4.99
N LEU A 79 -10.18 -9.81 5.16
CA LEU A 79 -10.30 -9.15 6.45
C LEU A 79 -11.52 -8.24 6.50
N ARG A 80 -12.01 -7.98 7.70
CA ARG A 80 -13.13 -7.07 7.91
C ARG A 80 -12.70 -5.64 8.15
N SER A 81 -11.52 -5.44 8.73
CA SER A 81 -11.05 -4.10 9.07
C SER A 81 -9.54 -4.08 9.15
N VAL A 82 -8.97 -2.86 9.15
CA VAL A 82 -7.52 -2.69 9.23
C VAL A 82 -6.96 -3.18 10.57
N SER A 83 -7.79 -3.28 11.60
CA SER A 83 -7.31 -3.76 12.89
C SER A 83 -6.92 -5.24 12.85
N GLU A 84 -7.31 -5.96 11.81
CA GLU A 84 -6.99 -7.38 11.64
C GLU A 84 -5.76 -7.62 10.78
N LEU A 85 -5.03 -6.56 10.40
CA LEU A 85 -3.90 -6.70 9.48
C LEU A 85 -2.81 -7.61 10.05
N PRO A 86 -2.39 -8.61 9.27
CA PRO A 86 -1.30 -9.50 9.67
C PRO A 86 0.07 -8.87 9.36
N PRO A 87 1.16 -9.52 9.78
CA PRO A 87 2.49 -9.06 9.41
C PRO A 87 2.70 -9.00 7.91
N LEU A 88 3.67 -8.20 7.50
CA LEU A 88 3.96 -7.99 6.07
C LEU A 88 4.16 -9.30 5.31
N GLU A 89 4.88 -10.24 5.89
CA GLU A 89 5.13 -11.51 5.21
C GLU A 89 3.84 -12.25 4.88
N GLN A 90 2.88 -12.20 5.79
CA GLN A 90 1.61 -12.88 5.55
C GLN A 90 0.77 -12.13 4.53
N ILE A 91 0.84 -10.80 4.53
CA ILE A 91 0.16 -10.00 3.50
C ILE A 91 0.70 -10.39 2.13
N SER A 92 2.02 -10.47 2.00
CA SER A 92 2.66 -10.84 0.75
C SER A 92 2.19 -12.21 0.28
N GLN A 93 2.19 -13.19 1.16
CA GLN A 93 1.76 -14.55 0.81
C GLN A 93 0.30 -14.57 0.38
N THR A 94 -0.56 -13.88 1.10
CA THR A 94 -1.99 -13.86 0.79
C THR A 94 -2.24 -13.25 -0.58
N LEU A 95 -1.59 -12.13 -0.87
CA LEU A 95 -1.79 -11.45 -2.14
C LEU A 95 -1.22 -12.25 -3.31
N GLU A 96 -0.12 -12.95 -3.09
CA GLU A 96 0.49 -13.77 -4.14
C GLU A 96 -0.27 -15.05 -4.39
N LEU A 97 -0.76 -15.68 -3.34
CA LEU A 97 -1.47 -16.96 -3.47
C LEU A 97 -2.95 -16.79 -3.75
N GLY A 98 -3.52 -15.67 -3.33
CA GLY A 98 -4.94 -15.42 -3.50
C GLY A 98 -5.31 -15.00 -4.92
N GLN A 99 -4.32 -14.87 -5.77
CA GLN A 99 -4.56 -14.51 -7.16
C GLN A 99 -4.75 -15.75 -8.02
#